data_1e7a16b1bde2218590c2a096976bf534
#
_entry.id   1e7a16b1bde2218590c2a096976bf534
#
_cell.length_a   1.000
_cell.length_b   1.000
_cell.length_c   1.000
_cell.angle_alpha   90.00
_cell.angle_beta   90.00
_cell.angle_gamma   90.00
#
_symmetry.space_group_name_H-M   'P 1'
#
loop_
_entity.id
_entity.type
_entity.pdbx_description
1 polymer ?
#
loop_
_entity_poly.entity_id
_entity_poly.type
_entity_poly.pdbx_seq_one_letter_code
_entity_poly.pdbx_strand_id
1 'polypeptide(L)'
;MGARRRWVTIGVIVLVSLIGLIFAGYWFNWDWTGFNQHIGPQVQQYQPTKTLWDWLQLLIIPLVLAVVALLFNRATTRTEQKIALDKQSEDLLQAYLDRMSELLLEKSLATSPSEEARNVARVRTITILFQLDARGIGYVFTFLREAGLMSTKPNSSIVSLSQANLTKINLSQAILSGANLSGADLSGANLNGANLGGAIVTEEQLNKAKSLNLAIIPDESKHP
;
A
#
# COMPACT_ATOMS: atom_id res chain seq x y z
N MET A 1 16.83 -9.83 -4.87
CA MET A 1 15.91 -10.96 -4.64
C MET A 1 16.59 -12.33 -4.44
N GLY A 2 17.82 -12.57 -4.88
CA GLY A 2 18.50 -13.88 -4.81
C GLY A 2 18.98 -14.34 -3.43
N ALA A 3 19.44 -13.44 -2.57
CA ALA A 3 20.01 -13.81 -1.27
C ALA A 3 18.98 -14.38 -0.28
N ARG A 4 17.78 -13.81 -0.21
CA ARG A 4 16.69 -14.28 0.67
C ARG A 4 16.19 -15.68 0.32
N ARG A 5 16.13 -16.03 -0.97
CA ARG A 5 15.76 -17.38 -1.42
C ARG A 5 16.82 -18.40 -1.00
N ARG A 6 18.11 -18.06 -1.06
CA ARG A 6 19.20 -18.95 -0.65
C ARG A 6 19.16 -19.31 0.82
N TRP A 7 18.89 -18.34 1.72
CA TRP A 7 18.79 -18.62 3.15
C TRP A 7 17.56 -19.46 3.52
N VAL A 8 16.44 -19.27 2.83
CA VAL A 8 15.24 -20.11 3.03
C VAL A 8 15.49 -21.54 2.54
N THR A 9 16.15 -21.73 1.38
CA THR A 9 16.50 -23.07 0.87
C THR A 9 17.50 -23.77 1.78
N ILE A 10 18.51 -23.07 2.29
CA ILE A 10 19.46 -23.64 3.26
C ILE A 10 18.73 -24.07 4.53
N GLY A 11 17.86 -23.24 5.07
CA GLY A 11 17.05 -23.58 6.26
C GLY A 11 16.18 -24.81 6.06
N VAL A 12 15.53 -24.94 4.90
CA VAL A 12 14.71 -26.11 4.56
C VAL A 12 15.57 -27.36 4.42
N ILE A 13 16.75 -27.28 3.79
CA ILE A 13 17.67 -28.40 3.64
C ILE A 13 18.17 -28.89 5.00
N VAL A 14 18.54 -27.96 5.89
CA VAL A 14 18.99 -28.30 7.27
C VAL A 14 17.86 -28.98 8.04
N LEU A 15 16.64 -28.48 7.95
CA LEU A 15 15.48 -29.06 8.62
C LEU A 15 15.16 -30.47 8.11
N VAL A 16 15.19 -30.67 6.80
CA VAL A 16 14.97 -31.99 6.16
C VAL A 16 16.10 -32.97 6.56
N SER A 17 17.35 -32.52 6.60
CA SER A 17 18.48 -33.34 7.05
C SER A 17 18.35 -33.76 8.51
N LEU A 18 17.92 -32.84 9.40
CA LEU A 18 17.67 -33.14 10.81
C LEU A 18 16.55 -34.18 11.00
N ILE A 19 15.45 -34.03 10.27
CA ILE A 19 14.34 -34.98 10.28
C ILE A 19 14.81 -36.35 9.75
N GLY A 20 15.61 -36.36 8.66
CA GLY A 20 16.19 -37.58 8.11
C GLY A 20 17.11 -38.30 9.10
N LEU A 21 17.89 -37.55 9.87
CA LEU A 21 18.82 -38.08 10.87
C LEU A 21 18.06 -38.71 12.07
N ILE A 22 16.97 -38.08 12.50
CA ILE A 22 16.07 -38.62 13.52
C ILE A 22 15.42 -39.91 13.03
N PHE A 23 14.94 -39.94 11.78
CA PHE A 23 14.32 -41.12 11.18
C PHE A 23 15.32 -42.27 10.98
N ALA A 24 16.55 -41.96 10.60
CA ALA A 24 17.65 -42.94 10.52
C ALA A 24 17.98 -43.52 11.89
N GLY A 25 18.08 -42.68 12.92
CA GLY A 25 18.30 -43.15 14.31
C GLY A 25 17.20 -44.09 14.80
N TYR A 26 15.97 -43.83 14.41
CA TYR A 26 14.84 -44.74 14.71
C TYR A 26 14.96 -46.08 13.93
N TRP A 27 15.27 -46.00 12.63
CA TRP A 27 15.38 -47.19 11.76
C TRP A 27 16.58 -48.10 12.12
N PHE A 28 17.72 -47.47 12.47
CA PHE A 28 18.95 -48.17 12.80
C PHE A 28 19.06 -48.52 14.31
N ASN A 29 18.00 -48.22 15.10
CA ASN A 29 17.92 -48.59 16.51
C ASN A 29 19.12 -48.09 17.34
N TRP A 30 19.57 -46.86 17.12
CA TRP A 30 20.71 -46.28 17.82
C TRP A 30 20.41 -46.04 19.29
N ASP A 31 21.23 -46.60 20.20
CA ASP A 31 21.02 -46.58 21.67
C ASP A 31 20.90 -45.15 22.25
N TRP A 32 21.56 -44.18 21.68
CA TRP A 32 21.52 -42.79 22.12
C TRP A 32 20.21 -42.05 21.77
N THR A 33 19.40 -42.59 20.89
CA THR A 33 18.11 -41.99 20.53
C THR A 33 17.02 -42.19 21.57
N GLY A 34 17.22 -43.16 22.48
CA GLY A 34 16.26 -43.50 23.55
C GLY A 34 15.05 -44.32 23.11
N PHE A 35 15.02 -44.78 21.83
CA PHE A 35 13.95 -45.62 21.30
C PHE A 35 14.16 -47.12 21.57
N ASN A 36 15.34 -47.49 22.07
CA ASN A 36 15.66 -48.90 22.34
C ASN A 36 15.35 -49.25 23.81
N GLN A 37 14.35 -50.08 24.04
CA GLN A 37 14.11 -50.65 25.38
C GLN A 37 15.05 -51.82 25.62
N HIS A 38 16.15 -51.58 26.31
CA HIS A 38 16.97 -52.68 26.84
C HIS A 38 16.25 -53.30 28.05
N ILE A 39 15.64 -54.47 27.84
CA ILE A 39 15.20 -55.34 28.92
C ILE A 39 16.44 -56.09 29.42
N GLY A 40 17.18 -55.47 30.34
CA GLY A 40 18.29 -56.11 31.03
C GLY A 40 17.90 -56.51 32.45
N PRO A 41 18.54 -57.52 33.09
CA PRO A 41 18.19 -57.99 34.43
C PRO A 41 18.47 -56.93 35.49
N GLN A 42 17.58 -56.86 36.45
CA GLN A 42 17.55 -55.90 37.57
C GLN A 42 18.86 -55.79 38.33
N VAL A 43 19.54 -54.63 38.26
CA VAL A 43 20.50 -54.22 39.30
C VAL A 43 20.40 -52.70 39.48
N GLN A 44 19.97 -52.35 40.67
CA GLN A 44 20.18 -51.10 41.44
C GLN A 44 20.57 -49.82 40.73
N GLN A 45 19.71 -48.80 40.97
CA GLN A 45 20.00 -47.37 40.82
C GLN A 45 20.44 -46.91 39.40
N TYR A 46 19.58 -47.13 38.44
CA TYR A 46 19.73 -46.55 37.13
C TYR A 46 19.21 -45.10 37.16
N GLN A 47 20.11 -44.14 37.15
CA GLN A 47 19.75 -42.79 36.70
C GLN A 47 19.60 -42.89 35.19
N PRO A 48 18.39 -42.73 34.63
CA PRO A 48 18.23 -42.79 33.18
C PRO A 48 19.07 -41.68 32.54
N THR A 49 20.04 -42.04 31.72
CA THR A 49 20.77 -41.09 30.91
C THR A 49 19.76 -40.34 30.06
N LYS A 50 19.79 -39.00 30.11
CA LYS A 50 18.88 -38.15 29.34
C LYS A 50 18.92 -38.57 27.89
N THR A 51 17.78 -38.97 27.36
CA THR A 51 17.63 -39.42 26.00
C THR A 51 17.62 -38.22 25.04
N LEU A 52 17.89 -38.45 23.76
CA LEU A 52 17.75 -37.42 22.72
C LEU A 52 16.37 -36.77 22.74
N TRP A 53 15.34 -37.54 23.13
CA TRP A 53 13.98 -37.06 23.25
C TRP A 53 13.82 -35.99 24.34
N ASP A 54 14.48 -36.14 25.46
CA ASP A 54 14.46 -35.16 26.56
C ASP A 54 15.10 -33.84 26.12
N TRP A 55 16.20 -33.90 25.35
CA TRP A 55 16.84 -32.73 24.76
C TRP A 55 15.98 -32.10 23.65
N LEU A 56 15.30 -32.93 22.86
CA LEU A 56 14.42 -32.44 21.79
C LEU A 56 13.21 -31.71 22.35
N GLN A 57 12.59 -32.22 23.43
CA GLN A 57 11.49 -31.52 24.11
C GLN A 57 11.94 -30.16 24.65
N LEU A 58 13.15 -30.06 25.17
CA LEU A 58 13.70 -28.82 25.71
C LEU A 58 13.94 -27.77 24.61
N LEU A 59 14.24 -28.20 23.38
CA LEU A 59 14.49 -27.34 22.23
C LEU A 59 13.24 -27.01 21.43
N ILE A 60 12.26 -27.91 21.36
CA ILE A 60 11.05 -27.71 20.56
C ILE A 60 10.25 -26.49 21.05
N ILE A 61 10.06 -26.35 22.36
CA ILE A 61 9.26 -25.27 22.94
C ILE A 61 9.86 -23.88 22.60
N PRO A 62 11.15 -23.60 22.85
CA PRO A 62 11.75 -22.33 22.46
C PRO A 62 11.74 -22.09 20.95
N LEU A 63 11.93 -23.16 20.14
CA LEU A 63 11.92 -23.05 18.69
C LEU A 63 10.52 -22.66 18.17
N VAL A 64 9.47 -23.31 18.67
CA VAL A 64 8.08 -22.99 18.31
C VAL A 64 7.76 -21.54 18.73
N LEU A 65 8.13 -21.14 19.94
CA LEU A 65 7.93 -19.78 20.42
C LEU A 65 8.69 -18.76 19.56
N ALA A 66 9.92 -19.07 19.17
CA ALA A 66 10.70 -18.19 18.27
C ALA A 66 10.04 -18.05 16.90
N VAL A 67 9.54 -19.13 16.31
CA VAL A 67 8.82 -19.11 15.03
C VAL A 67 7.52 -18.31 15.14
N VAL A 68 6.73 -18.55 16.19
CA VAL A 68 5.49 -17.80 16.45
C VAL A 68 5.79 -16.32 16.63
N ALA A 69 6.81 -15.97 17.43
CA ALA A 69 7.22 -14.58 17.63
C ALA A 69 7.67 -13.91 16.32
N LEU A 70 8.43 -14.62 15.46
CA LEU A 70 8.84 -14.12 14.16
C LEU A 70 7.65 -13.88 13.20
N LEU A 71 6.68 -14.79 13.21
CA LEU A 71 5.47 -14.64 12.38
C LEU A 71 4.61 -13.48 12.88
N PHE A 72 4.43 -13.37 14.19
CA PHE A 72 3.68 -12.29 14.83
C PHE A 72 4.34 -10.92 14.57
N ASN A 73 5.66 -10.83 14.76
CA ASN A 73 6.40 -9.60 14.50
C ASN A 73 6.32 -9.15 13.02
N ARG A 74 6.33 -10.10 12.08
CA ARG A 74 6.15 -9.78 10.66
C ARG A 74 4.74 -9.28 10.34
N ALA A 75 3.72 -9.81 11.01
CA ALA A 75 2.35 -9.38 10.82
C ALA A 75 2.12 -7.97 11.37
N THR A 76 2.59 -7.68 12.59
CA THR A 76 2.47 -6.36 13.24
C THR A 76 3.21 -5.27 12.46
N THR A 77 4.45 -5.52 12.04
CA THR A 77 5.24 -4.52 11.28
C THR A 77 4.56 -4.09 9.97
N ARG A 78 3.88 -5.01 9.28
CA ARG A 78 3.13 -4.66 8.06
C ARG A 78 1.91 -3.80 8.34
N THR A 79 1.23 -4.06 9.45
CA THR A 79 0.05 -3.30 9.87
C THR A 79 0.44 -1.90 10.32
N GLU A 80 1.50 -1.78 11.12
CA GLU A 80 2.05 -0.49 11.56
C GLU A 80 2.50 0.39 10.39
N GLN A 81 3.17 -0.18 9.38
CA GLN A 81 3.57 0.56 8.19
C GLN A 81 2.36 1.09 7.40
N LYS A 82 1.29 0.30 7.27
CA LYS A 82 0.06 0.76 6.61
C LYS A 82 -0.60 1.88 7.39
N ILE A 83 -0.76 1.73 8.70
CA ILE A 83 -1.35 2.76 9.57
C ILE A 83 -0.54 4.05 9.50
N ALA A 84 0.80 3.98 9.49
CA ALA A 84 1.66 5.14 9.38
C ALA A 84 1.51 5.86 8.02
N LEU A 85 1.38 5.13 6.92
CA LEU A 85 1.15 5.71 5.59
C LEU A 85 -0.23 6.31 5.47
N ASP A 86 -1.27 5.63 5.98
CA ASP A 86 -2.64 6.14 5.97
C ASP A 86 -2.72 7.45 6.80
N LYS A 87 -2.10 7.47 7.98
CA LYS A 87 -2.03 8.66 8.82
C LYS A 87 -1.29 9.81 8.14
N GLN A 88 -0.16 9.53 7.49
CA GLN A 88 0.57 10.55 6.75
C GLN A 88 -0.29 11.17 5.63
N SER A 89 -1.06 10.35 4.92
CA SER A 89 -1.99 10.82 3.87
C SER A 89 -3.11 11.69 4.47
N GLU A 90 -3.65 11.31 5.63
CA GLU A 90 -4.66 12.10 6.36
C GLU A 90 -4.09 13.45 6.84
N ASP A 91 -2.89 13.46 7.42
CA ASP A 91 -2.23 14.69 7.88
C ASP A 91 -1.97 15.67 6.71
N LEU A 92 -1.54 15.14 5.55
CA LEU A 92 -1.34 15.94 4.34
C LEU A 92 -2.65 16.52 3.80
N LEU A 93 -3.71 15.71 3.77
CA LEU A 93 -5.04 16.15 3.35
C LEU A 93 -5.56 17.25 4.27
N GLN A 94 -5.47 17.05 5.59
CA GLN A 94 -5.91 18.04 6.58
C GLN A 94 -5.15 19.36 6.39
N ALA A 95 -3.82 19.33 6.29
CA ALA A 95 -3.01 20.51 6.04
C ALA A 95 -3.39 21.24 4.75
N TYR A 96 -3.73 20.48 3.70
CA TYR A 96 -4.21 21.06 2.44
C TYR A 96 -5.57 21.77 2.65
N LEU A 97 -6.53 21.10 3.29
CA LEU A 97 -7.85 21.65 3.55
C LEU A 97 -7.79 22.92 4.41
N ASP A 98 -6.96 22.94 5.45
CA ASP A 98 -6.76 24.11 6.32
C ASP A 98 -6.23 25.30 5.51
N ARG A 99 -5.21 25.05 4.67
CA ARG A 99 -4.63 26.11 3.85
C ARG A 99 -5.55 26.60 2.74
N MET A 100 -6.38 25.71 2.18
CA MET A 100 -7.37 26.12 1.17
C MET A 100 -8.53 26.89 1.82
N SER A 101 -8.93 26.49 3.05
CA SER A 101 -9.93 27.22 3.83
C SER A 101 -9.46 28.64 4.18
N GLU A 102 -8.20 28.82 4.56
CA GLU A 102 -7.58 30.13 4.77
C GLU A 102 -7.66 30.99 3.50
N LEU A 103 -7.33 30.44 2.32
CA LEU A 103 -7.45 31.15 1.05
C LEU A 103 -8.90 31.53 0.72
N LEU A 104 -9.86 30.66 1.06
CA LEU A 104 -11.28 30.94 0.85
C LEU A 104 -11.77 32.09 1.73
N LEU A 105 -11.39 32.12 2.99
CA LEU A 105 -11.87 33.09 3.99
C LEU A 105 -11.12 34.44 3.86
N GLU A 106 -9.79 34.40 3.86
CA GLU A 106 -8.96 35.61 3.91
C GLU A 106 -8.77 36.28 2.53
N LYS A 107 -8.63 35.48 1.46
CA LYS A 107 -8.37 35.98 0.10
C LYS A 107 -9.60 36.01 -0.77
N SER A 108 -10.80 35.75 -0.20
CA SER A 108 -12.07 35.73 -0.94
C SER A 108 -11.99 34.90 -2.22
N LEU A 109 -11.29 33.76 -2.16
CA LEU A 109 -10.96 32.91 -3.31
C LEU A 109 -12.19 32.53 -4.14
N ALA A 110 -13.34 32.31 -3.49
CA ALA A 110 -14.58 31.91 -4.14
C ALA A 110 -15.32 33.07 -4.82
N THR A 111 -15.21 34.29 -4.29
CA THR A 111 -16.05 35.43 -4.71
C THR A 111 -15.34 36.39 -5.65
N SER A 112 -14.09 36.76 -5.35
CA SER A 112 -13.30 37.71 -6.13
C SER A 112 -11.81 37.39 -6.03
N PRO A 113 -11.38 36.24 -6.56
CA PRO A 113 -10.00 35.80 -6.39
C PRO A 113 -9.02 36.66 -7.18
N SER A 114 -7.96 37.11 -6.52
CA SER A 114 -6.80 37.64 -7.24
C SER A 114 -6.12 36.56 -8.08
N GLU A 115 -5.41 36.95 -9.13
CA GLU A 115 -4.68 36.00 -9.98
C GLU A 115 -3.62 35.22 -9.13
N GLU A 116 -2.98 35.89 -8.20
CA GLU A 116 -2.04 35.28 -7.27
C GLU A 116 -2.70 34.21 -6.40
N ALA A 117 -3.87 34.49 -5.83
CA ALA A 117 -4.61 33.53 -5.03
C ALA A 117 -5.02 32.29 -5.84
N ARG A 118 -5.45 32.47 -7.09
CA ARG A 118 -5.75 31.35 -8.00
C ARG A 118 -4.51 30.50 -8.30
N ASN A 119 -3.38 31.15 -8.58
CA ASN A 119 -2.13 30.46 -8.86
C ASN A 119 -1.63 29.67 -7.64
N VAL A 120 -1.69 30.26 -6.45
CA VAL A 120 -1.33 29.55 -5.20
C VAL A 120 -2.24 28.36 -4.97
N ALA A 121 -3.55 28.52 -5.08
CA ALA A 121 -4.51 27.43 -4.94
C ALA A 121 -4.26 26.30 -5.95
N ARG A 122 -4.00 26.65 -7.20
CA ARG A 122 -3.68 25.71 -8.29
C ARG A 122 -2.41 24.92 -8.00
N VAL A 123 -1.30 25.60 -7.67
CA VAL A 123 -0.01 24.95 -7.40
C VAL A 123 -0.14 24.01 -6.19
N ARG A 124 -0.79 24.45 -5.12
CA ARG A 124 -1.03 23.61 -3.95
C ARG A 124 -1.84 22.36 -4.30
N THR A 125 -2.90 22.52 -5.10
CA THR A 125 -3.73 21.40 -5.54
C THR A 125 -2.90 20.41 -6.34
N ILE A 126 -2.17 20.85 -7.35
CA ILE A 126 -1.35 19.96 -8.17
C ILE A 126 -0.31 19.23 -7.33
N THR A 127 0.34 19.93 -6.40
CA THR A 127 1.37 19.35 -5.53
C THR A 127 0.81 18.25 -4.64
N ILE A 128 -0.34 18.48 -4.02
CA ILE A 128 -0.94 17.50 -3.10
C ILE A 128 -1.45 16.25 -3.84
N LEU A 129 -1.93 16.39 -5.08
CA LEU A 129 -2.41 15.24 -5.87
C LEU A 129 -1.32 14.19 -6.12
N PHE A 130 -0.04 14.55 -6.11
CA PHE A 130 1.08 13.59 -6.21
C PHE A 130 1.45 12.91 -4.89
N GLN A 131 0.97 13.43 -3.77
CA GLN A 131 1.33 12.94 -2.44
C GLN A 131 0.23 12.09 -1.81
N LEU A 132 -1.01 12.22 -2.30
CA LEU A 132 -2.17 11.50 -1.80
C LEU A 132 -2.40 10.17 -2.53
N ASP A 133 -3.05 9.26 -1.84
CA ASP A 133 -3.64 8.08 -2.45
C ASP A 133 -4.94 8.41 -3.22
N ALA A 134 -5.51 7.42 -3.91
CA ALA A 134 -6.73 7.63 -4.72
C ALA A 134 -7.91 8.14 -3.88
N ARG A 135 -8.03 7.74 -2.59
CA ARG A 135 -9.09 8.22 -1.69
C ARG A 135 -8.89 9.68 -1.31
N GLY A 136 -7.66 10.05 -0.92
CA GLY A 136 -7.30 11.42 -0.60
C GLY A 136 -7.52 12.37 -1.78
N ILE A 137 -7.15 11.94 -3.00
CA ILE A 137 -7.44 12.66 -4.24
C ILE A 137 -8.95 12.86 -4.43
N GLY A 138 -9.76 11.83 -4.16
CA GLY A 138 -11.22 11.93 -4.21
C GLY A 138 -11.76 13.01 -3.26
N TYR A 139 -11.24 13.08 -2.04
CA TYR A 139 -11.65 14.14 -1.08
C TYR A 139 -11.23 15.53 -1.54
N VAL A 140 -10.03 15.69 -2.11
CA VAL A 140 -9.59 16.98 -2.69
C VAL A 140 -10.56 17.45 -3.78
N PHE A 141 -10.91 16.59 -4.72
CA PHE A 141 -11.85 16.97 -5.79
C PHE A 141 -13.27 17.24 -5.28
N THR A 142 -13.73 16.48 -4.30
CA THR A 142 -15.02 16.74 -3.65
C THR A 142 -15.01 18.10 -2.99
N PHE A 143 -13.99 18.42 -2.20
CA PHE A 143 -13.82 19.72 -1.57
C PHE A 143 -13.81 20.87 -2.60
N LEU A 144 -13.01 20.77 -3.65
CA LEU A 144 -12.89 21.79 -4.70
C LEU A 144 -14.24 22.07 -5.37
N ARG A 145 -15.03 21.03 -5.59
CA ARG A 145 -16.36 21.15 -6.20
C ARG A 145 -17.36 21.79 -5.24
N GLU A 146 -17.45 21.27 -4.00
CA GLU A 146 -18.38 21.80 -3.01
C GLU A 146 -18.05 23.24 -2.61
N ALA A 147 -16.77 23.62 -2.59
CA ALA A 147 -16.31 24.98 -2.37
C ALA A 147 -16.50 25.90 -3.60
N GLY A 148 -17.05 25.40 -4.71
CA GLY A 148 -17.24 26.17 -5.94
C GLY A 148 -15.94 26.57 -6.64
N LEU A 149 -14.82 25.94 -6.29
CA LEU A 149 -13.51 26.25 -6.87
C LEU A 149 -13.26 25.55 -8.20
N MET A 150 -14.03 24.51 -8.52
CA MET A 150 -14.08 23.86 -9.82
C MET A 150 -15.46 24.08 -10.45
N SER A 151 -15.47 24.47 -11.70
CA SER A 151 -16.71 24.72 -12.46
C SER A 151 -16.71 23.90 -13.74
N THR A 152 -17.90 23.43 -14.12
CA THR A 152 -18.13 22.77 -15.41
C THR A 152 -18.13 23.75 -16.59
N LYS A 153 -18.18 25.06 -16.32
CA LYS A 153 -18.14 26.08 -17.38
C LYS A 153 -16.69 26.37 -17.78
N PRO A 154 -16.37 26.40 -19.06
CA PRO A 154 -15.06 26.82 -19.55
C PRO A 154 -14.67 28.18 -18.96
N ASN A 155 -13.43 28.32 -18.49
CA ASN A 155 -12.86 29.57 -17.95
C ASN A 155 -13.49 30.10 -16.64
N SER A 156 -14.42 29.39 -16.00
CA SER A 156 -14.99 29.81 -14.73
C SER A 156 -14.44 29.06 -13.52
N SER A 157 -13.60 28.07 -13.74
CA SER A 157 -12.92 27.37 -12.65
C SER A 157 -11.86 28.27 -12.01
N ILE A 158 -11.93 28.38 -10.69
CA ILE A 158 -10.95 29.11 -9.89
C ILE A 158 -9.67 28.30 -9.79
N VAL A 159 -9.79 26.99 -9.53
CA VAL A 159 -8.69 26.04 -9.57
C VAL A 159 -8.79 25.26 -10.88
N SER A 160 -7.86 25.50 -11.80
CA SER A 160 -7.78 24.83 -13.09
C SER A 160 -6.60 23.87 -13.13
N LEU A 161 -6.83 22.68 -13.68
CA LEU A 161 -5.77 21.70 -13.95
C LEU A 161 -5.25 21.80 -15.40
N SER A 162 -5.62 22.85 -16.12
CA SER A 162 -5.15 23.06 -17.51
C SER A 162 -3.62 23.15 -17.54
N GLN A 163 -3.00 22.52 -18.55
CA GLN A 163 -1.55 22.47 -18.73
C GLN A 163 -0.78 21.89 -17.52
N ALA A 164 -1.46 21.18 -16.59
CA ALA A 164 -0.80 20.54 -15.47
C ALA A 164 0.00 19.33 -15.95
N ASN A 165 1.18 19.14 -15.37
CA ASN A 165 1.89 17.87 -15.51
C ASN A 165 1.26 16.88 -14.54
N LEU A 166 0.50 15.92 -15.06
CA LEU A 166 -0.17 14.84 -14.32
C LEU A 166 0.37 13.47 -14.76
N THR A 167 1.62 13.42 -15.21
CA THR A 167 2.25 12.18 -15.66
C THR A 167 2.33 11.14 -14.53
N LYS A 168 1.94 9.89 -14.87
CA LYS A 168 1.99 8.73 -13.97
C LYS A 168 1.19 8.88 -12.66
N ILE A 169 0.35 9.91 -12.55
CA ILE A 169 -0.49 10.11 -11.36
C ILE A 169 -1.54 8.99 -11.25
N ASN A 170 -1.92 8.65 -10.02
CA ASN A 170 -3.00 7.72 -9.77
C ASN A 170 -4.31 8.46 -9.51
N LEU A 171 -5.11 8.64 -10.56
CA LEU A 171 -6.44 9.24 -10.53
C LEU A 171 -7.56 8.18 -10.59
N SER A 172 -7.26 6.93 -10.19
CA SER A 172 -8.28 5.89 -10.20
C SER A 172 -9.45 6.25 -9.27
N GLN A 173 -10.67 6.08 -9.79
CA GLN A 173 -11.92 6.42 -9.10
C GLN A 173 -12.08 7.92 -8.75
N ALA A 174 -11.21 8.80 -9.26
CA ALA A 174 -11.31 10.24 -9.01
C ALA A 174 -12.55 10.84 -9.68
N ILE A 175 -13.21 11.77 -8.98
CA ILE A 175 -14.36 12.52 -9.50
C ILE A 175 -13.83 13.77 -10.17
N LEU A 176 -13.54 13.69 -11.47
CA LEU A 176 -13.01 14.77 -12.32
C LEU A 176 -14.09 15.43 -13.18
N SER A 177 -15.37 15.18 -12.88
CA SER A 177 -16.47 15.73 -13.64
C SER A 177 -16.40 17.25 -13.71
N GLY A 178 -16.45 17.80 -14.92
CA GLY A 178 -16.33 19.23 -15.18
C GLY A 178 -14.94 19.82 -14.97
N ALA A 179 -13.91 19.03 -14.70
CA ALA A 179 -12.56 19.53 -14.55
C ALA A 179 -12.00 20.09 -15.87
N ASN A 180 -11.28 21.21 -15.80
CA ASN A 180 -10.53 21.72 -16.94
C ASN A 180 -9.13 21.07 -16.96
N LEU A 181 -8.97 20.10 -17.85
CA LEU A 181 -7.73 19.37 -18.11
C LEU A 181 -7.10 19.76 -19.45
N SER A 182 -7.55 20.85 -20.09
CA SER A 182 -7.06 21.23 -21.41
C SER A 182 -5.53 21.40 -21.42
N GLY A 183 -4.84 20.70 -22.32
CA GLY A 183 -3.37 20.71 -22.40
C GLY A 183 -2.64 20.02 -21.28
N ALA A 184 -3.33 19.39 -20.30
CA ALA A 184 -2.69 18.63 -19.23
C ALA A 184 -1.99 17.39 -19.81
N ASP A 185 -0.81 17.07 -19.27
CA ASP A 185 -0.07 15.85 -19.64
C ASP A 185 -0.53 14.68 -18.75
N LEU A 186 -1.32 13.80 -19.32
CA LEU A 186 -1.84 12.58 -18.67
C LEU A 186 -1.01 11.33 -19.00
N SER A 187 0.19 11.48 -19.54
CA SER A 187 1.03 10.36 -19.98
C SER A 187 1.29 9.38 -18.82
N GLY A 188 0.85 8.13 -19.00
CA GLY A 188 1.01 7.08 -18.00
C GLY A 188 0.13 7.24 -16.76
N ALA A 189 -0.81 8.19 -16.71
CA ALA A 189 -1.76 8.35 -15.62
C ALA A 189 -2.72 7.14 -15.53
N ASN A 190 -3.09 6.75 -14.31
CA ASN A 190 -4.10 5.72 -14.07
C ASN A 190 -5.47 6.38 -13.85
N LEU A 191 -6.37 6.25 -14.80
CA LEU A 191 -7.73 6.82 -14.77
C LEU A 191 -8.81 5.73 -14.61
N ASN A 192 -8.46 4.54 -14.10
CA ASN A 192 -9.42 3.45 -13.91
C ASN A 192 -10.61 3.88 -13.05
N GLY A 193 -11.83 3.75 -13.59
CA GLY A 193 -13.05 4.12 -12.88
C GLY A 193 -13.19 5.63 -12.61
N ALA A 194 -12.32 6.49 -13.16
CA ALA A 194 -12.44 7.92 -13.01
C ALA A 194 -13.70 8.45 -13.71
N ASN A 195 -14.35 9.45 -13.11
CA ASN A 195 -15.47 10.14 -13.72
C ASN A 195 -14.99 11.45 -14.35
N LEU A 196 -14.90 11.49 -15.67
CA LEU A 196 -14.51 12.63 -16.48
C LEU A 196 -15.74 13.28 -17.18
N GLY A 197 -16.97 12.95 -16.77
CA GLY A 197 -18.19 13.49 -17.36
C GLY A 197 -18.16 15.01 -17.42
N GLY A 198 -18.31 15.58 -18.64
CA GLY A 198 -18.24 17.03 -18.86
C GLY A 198 -16.88 17.68 -18.61
N ALA A 199 -15.81 16.92 -18.37
CA ALA A 199 -14.46 17.46 -18.27
C ALA A 199 -13.96 17.99 -19.62
N ILE A 200 -13.13 19.04 -19.60
CA ILE A 200 -12.48 19.57 -20.78
C ILE A 200 -11.14 18.84 -20.97
N VAL A 201 -11.16 17.79 -21.76
CA VAL A 201 -10.00 16.96 -22.08
C VAL A 201 -10.15 16.42 -23.51
N THR A 202 -9.05 16.27 -24.23
CA THR A 202 -9.08 15.71 -25.57
C THR A 202 -8.89 14.21 -25.56
N GLU A 203 -9.41 13.54 -26.58
CA GLU A 203 -9.19 12.10 -26.78
C GLU A 203 -7.69 11.77 -26.92
N GLU A 204 -6.91 12.64 -27.53
CA GLU A 204 -5.46 12.48 -27.63
C GLU A 204 -4.77 12.50 -26.28
N GLN A 205 -5.23 13.30 -25.31
CA GLN A 205 -4.73 13.32 -23.95
C GLN A 205 -5.10 12.02 -23.22
N LEU A 206 -6.33 11.55 -23.38
CA LEU A 206 -6.81 10.30 -22.76
C LEU A 206 -6.04 9.09 -23.29
N ASN A 207 -5.74 9.04 -24.58
CA ASN A 207 -4.97 7.97 -25.20
C ASN A 207 -3.52 7.84 -24.69
N LYS A 208 -2.97 8.88 -24.06
CA LYS A 208 -1.65 8.85 -23.40
C LYS A 208 -1.70 8.24 -21.99
N ALA A 209 -2.89 8.08 -21.42
CA ALA A 209 -3.05 7.48 -20.10
C ALA A 209 -2.66 5.99 -20.10
N LYS A 210 -2.21 5.52 -18.95
CA LYS A 210 -1.85 4.11 -18.76
C LYS A 210 -3.08 3.19 -18.81
N SER A 211 -4.20 3.66 -18.29
CA SER A 211 -5.44 2.89 -18.24
C SER A 211 -6.65 3.79 -18.02
N LEU A 212 -7.74 3.46 -18.72
CA LEU A 212 -9.04 4.12 -18.70
C LEU A 212 -10.18 3.13 -18.37
N ASN A 213 -9.86 1.91 -17.90
CA ASN A 213 -10.88 0.88 -17.66
C ASN A 213 -12.00 1.41 -16.77
N LEU A 214 -13.25 1.24 -17.20
CA LEU A 214 -14.43 1.71 -16.49
C LEU A 214 -14.48 3.23 -16.22
N ALA A 215 -13.61 4.03 -16.86
CA ALA A 215 -13.71 5.48 -16.79
C ALA A 215 -14.96 5.98 -17.53
N ILE A 216 -15.60 7.00 -16.97
CA ILE A 216 -16.67 7.74 -17.64
C ILE A 216 -15.98 8.88 -18.39
N ILE A 217 -16.00 8.86 -19.72
CA ILE A 217 -15.38 9.89 -20.56
C ILE A 217 -16.34 11.08 -20.77
N PRO A 218 -15.87 12.23 -21.30
CA PRO A 218 -16.65 13.47 -21.37
C PRO A 218 -17.98 13.38 -22.11
N ASP A 219 -18.15 12.43 -23.02
CA ASP A 219 -19.40 12.16 -23.75
C ASP A 219 -20.35 11.21 -22.96
N GLU A 220 -20.08 10.97 -21.68
CA GLU A 220 -20.82 10.08 -20.78
C GLU A 220 -20.79 8.61 -21.19
N SER A 221 -20.02 8.20 -22.18
CA SER A 221 -19.76 6.80 -22.49
C SER A 221 -18.74 6.20 -21.53
N LYS A 222 -18.86 4.90 -21.24
CA LYS A 222 -17.84 4.20 -20.45
C LYS A 222 -16.79 3.60 -21.38
N HIS A 223 -15.55 3.87 -21.11
CA HIS A 223 -14.44 3.19 -21.76
C HIS A 223 -14.36 1.74 -21.26
N PRO A 224 -14.31 0.72 -22.14
CA PRO A 224 -14.29 -0.70 -21.78
C PRO A 224 -13.08 -1.11 -20.96
#